data_78955ff59cb65145c43a955e0d3487ea
#
_entry.id   78955ff59cb65145c43a955e0d3487ea
#
_cell.length_a   1.000
_cell.length_b   1.000
_cell.length_c   1.000
_cell.angle_alpha   90.00
_cell.angle_beta   90.00
_cell.angle_gamma   90.00
#
_symmetry.space_group_name_H-M   'P 1'
#
loop_
_entity.id
_entity.type
_entity.pdbx_description
1 polymer ?
#
loop_
_entity_poly.entity_id
_entity_poly.type
_entity_poly.pdbx_seq_one_letter_code
_entity_poly.pdbx_strand_id
1 'polypeptide(L)'
;YDTDIKGTTYQWYPIGLVSGQTQQGNFLPYVDRYDISFADKVKGFDKKARMIYEFDPADIMYSYMYPAMVRTFRTAGFQWITQFAYDPMDIAYANTEYQTHFLNLAYTPHKAISMKIASEAAQSLKRGASYGSYPQDTLFGEGFRVSYTEDLSELNNGNKFYYSNTTRTQPKDASQLVSIAGCGSSPVVRYEGTGAYFIDRLEDGVWRLEVMPDAIIVNDPFAKPSLEKEVVTIAYGAWDMALQLPNLGNAFTLSAIQSPANSTLASSAHRENSRKEEVKDGVIHSLRPGVYLLQRKHCAPKQNWTADSQWNTIRLGEYAAPAPRATSYRVMHTPATTVEAHKPLKITAQITGPEFPDSVIIYTDKISFWNDHNPSVKMQRTNGYTYQATIP
;
A
#
# COMPACT_ATOMS: atom_id res chain seq x y z
N TYR A 1 -14.86 9.91 -39.37
CA TYR A 1 -15.77 9.26 -38.36
C TYR A 1 -17.14 8.83 -38.94
N ASP A 2 -17.23 8.75 -40.25
CA ASP A 2 -18.42 8.22 -40.95
C ASP A 2 -18.37 6.68 -41.00
N THR A 3 -18.10 6.05 -39.83
CA THR A 3 -18.00 4.61 -39.67
C THR A 3 -18.98 4.13 -38.61
N ASP A 4 -19.35 2.85 -38.66
CA ASP A 4 -20.21 2.20 -37.68
C ASP A 4 -19.53 1.93 -36.33
N ILE A 5 -18.29 2.40 -36.15
CA ILE A 5 -17.53 2.26 -34.88
C ILE A 5 -18.29 3.00 -33.76
N LYS A 6 -18.65 2.29 -32.71
CA LYS A 6 -19.44 2.81 -31.58
C LYS A 6 -18.61 3.32 -30.44
N GLY A 7 -17.31 3.00 -30.39
CA GLY A 7 -16.40 3.41 -29.31
C GLY A 7 -15.00 3.74 -29.79
N THR A 8 -14.26 4.39 -28.94
CA THR A 8 -12.84 4.73 -29.16
C THR A 8 -12.04 4.48 -27.89
N THR A 9 -10.75 4.16 -28.07
CA THR A 9 -9.84 3.84 -26.98
C THR A 9 -8.65 4.79 -26.97
N TYR A 10 -8.09 5.02 -25.78
CA TYR A 10 -6.97 5.91 -25.52
C TYR A 10 -6.02 5.27 -24.51
N GLN A 11 -4.79 5.72 -24.50
CA GLN A 11 -3.78 5.39 -23.48
C GLN A 11 -3.17 6.66 -22.92
N TRP A 12 -2.59 6.57 -21.71
CA TRP A 12 -1.89 7.71 -21.14
C TRP A 12 -0.83 7.34 -20.10
N TYR A 13 0.37 7.83 -20.32
CA TYR A 13 1.51 7.73 -19.45
C TYR A 13 2.11 9.13 -19.26
N PRO A 14 1.67 9.87 -18.22
CA PRO A 14 1.98 11.32 -18.10
C PRO A 14 3.45 11.62 -17.82
N ILE A 15 4.23 10.66 -17.30
CA ILE A 15 5.63 10.89 -16.91
C ILE A 15 6.58 10.43 -18.02
N GLY A 16 6.11 9.59 -18.93
CA GLY A 16 6.91 8.93 -19.94
C GLY A 16 7.12 7.47 -19.66
N LEU A 17 7.90 6.80 -20.50
CA LEU A 17 8.14 5.37 -20.43
C LEU A 17 9.64 5.08 -20.56
N VAL A 18 10.08 4.01 -19.87
CA VAL A 18 11.42 3.42 -20.01
C VAL A 18 12.53 4.42 -19.62
N SER A 19 12.37 5.05 -18.45
CA SER A 19 13.44 5.89 -17.88
C SER A 19 14.67 5.08 -17.46
N GLY A 20 14.50 3.78 -17.21
CA GLY A 20 15.55 2.90 -16.73
C GLY A 20 15.92 3.08 -15.25
N GLN A 21 15.17 3.88 -14.53
CA GLN A 21 15.34 4.15 -13.09
C GLN A 21 14.06 4.74 -12.50
N THR A 22 13.88 4.59 -11.19
CA THR A 22 12.78 5.23 -10.46
C THR A 22 12.86 6.75 -10.59
N GLN A 23 11.80 7.35 -11.14
CA GLN A 23 11.69 8.81 -11.24
C GLN A 23 11.24 9.41 -9.92
N GLN A 24 11.77 10.58 -9.59
CA GLN A 24 11.49 11.33 -8.36
C GLN A 24 10.92 12.70 -8.67
N GLY A 25 10.00 13.18 -7.87
CA GLY A 25 9.46 14.53 -7.97
C GLY A 25 7.94 14.60 -7.91
N ASN A 26 7.40 15.81 -8.03
CA ASN A 26 5.99 16.06 -8.05
C ASN A 26 5.44 15.98 -9.49
N PHE A 27 4.70 14.93 -9.78
CA PHE A 27 4.11 14.70 -11.10
C PHE A 27 2.62 15.07 -11.18
N LEU A 28 1.99 15.56 -10.11
CA LEU A 28 0.59 16.05 -10.15
C LEU A 28 0.33 17.11 -11.21
N PRO A 29 1.25 18.06 -11.50
CA PRO A 29 1.05 19.02 -12.58
C PRO A 29 0.87 18.41 -13.97
N TYR A 30 1.25 17.13 -14.15
CA TYR A 30 1.13 16.45 -15.43
C TYR A 30 -0.29 15.91 -15.68
N VAL A 31 -1.09 15.65 -14.63
CA VAL A 31 -2.42 15.05 -14.79
C VAL A 31 -3.40 15.97 -15.51
N ASP A 32 -3.23 17.30 -15.39
CA ASP A 32 -4.10 18.29 -16.03
C ASP A 32 -3.70 18.59 -17.49
N ARG A 33 -2.65 17.96 -18.01
CA ARG A 33 -2.18 18.13 -19.39
C ARG A 33 -2.86 17.17 -20.37
N TYR A 34 -3.66 16.24 -19.90
CA TYR A 34 -4.36 15.30 -20.75
C TYR A 34 -5.48 16.02 -21.51
N ASP A 35 -5.28 16.27 -22.79
CA ASP A 35 -6.18 17.04 -23.63
C ASP A 35 -6.82 16.17 -24.72
N ILE A 36 -8.13 16.09 -24.72
CA ILE A 36 -8.94 15.47 -25.76
C ILE A 36 -9.88 16.48 -26.42
N SER A 37 -9.58 17.79 -26.34
CA SER A 37 -10.43 18.85 -26.89
C SER A 37 -10.65 18.74 -28.40
N PHE A 38 -9.77 18.04 -29.11
CA PHE A 38 -9.99 17.70 -30.53
C PHE A 38 -11.33 16.93 -30.72
N ALA A 39 -11.76 16.18 -29.73
CA ALA A 39 -12.98 15.39 -29.76
C ALA A 39 -14.23 16.27 -29.95
N ASP A 40 -14.24 17.49 -29.40
CA ASP A 40 -15.34 18.44 -29.50
C ASP A 40 -15.50 18.99 -30.94
N LYS A 41 -14.43 18.93 -31.74
CA LYS A 41 -14.40 19.35 -33.14
C LYS A 41 -14.85 18.26 -34.11
N VAL A 42 -15.06 17.03 -33.62
CA VAL A 42 -15.41 15.87 -34.46
C VAL A 42 -16.87 15.56 -34.31
N LYS A 43 -17.66 15.79 -35.37
CA LYS A 43 -19.11 15.54 -35.40
C LYS A 43 -19.43 14.08 -34.99
N GLY A 44 -20.30 13.93 -34.00
CA GLY A 44 -20.78 12.62 -33.51
C GLY A 44 -19.81 11.89 -32.59
N PHE A 45 -18.69 12.50 -32.22
CA PHE A 45 -17.74 11.92 -31.26
C PHE A 45 -18.32 11.82 -29.84
N ASP A 46 -19.16 12.78 -29.47
CA ASP A 46 -19.90 12.83 -28.21
C ASP A 46 -20.80 11.60 -27.99
N LYS A 47 -21.27 10.96 -29.09
CA LYS A 47 -22.10 9.75 -29.08
C LYS A 47 -21.33 8.46 -28.98
N LYS A 48 -19.99 8.50 -29.09
CA LYS A 48 -19.15 7.30 -29.01
C LYS A 48 -18.79 6.97 -27.56
N ALA A 49 -18.74 5.66 -27.26
CA ALA A 49 -18.16 5.19 -26.02
C ALA A 49 -16.67 5.54 -25.98
N ARG A 50 -16.16 6.00 -24.82
CA ARG A 50 -14.77 6.38 -24.62
C ARG A 50 -14.14 5.50 -23.55
N MET A 51 -13.03 4.88 -23.86
CA MET A 51 -12.30 4.00 -22.95
C MET A 51 -10.82 4.40 -22.87
N ILE A 52 -10.31 4.53 -21.66
CA ILE A 52 -8.89 4.41 -21.42
C ILE A 52 -8.60 2.91 -21.30
N TYR A 53 -7.98 2.34 -22.34
CA TYR A 53 -7.68 0.91 -22.34
C TYR A 53 -6.37 0.60 -21.62
N GLU A 54 -5.55 1.64 -21.39
CA GLU A 54 -4.22 1.48 -20.82
C GLU A 54 -3.75 2.80 -20.18
N PHE A 55 -3.45 2.78 -18.88
CA PHE A 55 -2.81 3.91 -18.20
C PHE A 55 -1.97 3.46 -17.01
N ASP A 56 -0.88 4.15 -16.78
CA ASP A 56 -0.08 4.09 -15.55
C ASP A 56 0.70 5.41 -15.40
N PRO A 57 1.05 5.87 -14.20
CA PRO A 57 1.99 6.98 -14.06
C PRO A 57 3.36 6.66 -14.63
N ALA A 58 3.77 5.38 -14.64
CA ALA A 58 5.03 4.83 -15.14
C ALA A 58 6.29 5.32 -14.41
N ASP A 59 7.29 4.43 -14.29
CA ASP A 59 8.62 4.72 -13.73
C ASP A 59 8.64 5.37 -12.33
N ILE A 60 7.54 5.31 -11.55
CA ILE A 60 7.47 5.86 -10.19
C ILE A 60 6.92 4.85 -9.18
N MET A 61 7.35 5.01 -7.93
CA MET A 61 6.81 4.25 -6.79
C MET A 61 5.78 5.04 -5.98
N TYR A 62 5.54 6.30 -6.30
CA TYR A 62 4.58 7.13 -5.58
C TYR A 62 3.13 6.65 -5.71
N SER A 63 2.36 6.85 -4.66
CA SER A 63 0.98 6.38 -4.54
C SER A 63 -0.09 7.48 -4.77
N TYR A 64 0.29 8.71 -5.05
CA TYR A 64 -0.66 9.83 -5.17
C TYR A 64 -1.28 10.01 -6.57
N MET A 65 -0.78 9.31 -7.61
CA MET A 65 -1.15 9.63 -9.00
C MET A 65 -2.47 9.03 -9.47
N TYR A 66 -2.79 7.79 -9.13
CA TYR A 66 -3.92 7.06 -9.74
C TYR A 66 -5.27 7.78 -9.59
N PRO A 67 -5.71 8.24 -8.39
CA PRO A 67 -6.99 8.95 -8.29
C PRO A 67 -6.98 10.30 -9.03
N ALA A 68 -5.84 10.99 -9.08
CA ALA A 68 -5.71 12.23 -9.84
C ALA A 68 -5.86 12.00 -11.35
N MET A 69 -5.27 10.92 -11.89
CA MET A 69 -5.46 10.53 -13.29
C MET A 69 -6.92 10.18 -13.59
N VAL A 70 -7.55 9.40 -12.71
CA VAL A 70 -8.99 9.04 -12.87
C VAL A 70 -9.88 10.29 -12.81
N ARG A 71 -9.59 11.26 -11.94
CA ARG A 71 -10.26 12.57 -11.93
C ARG A 71 -10.27 13.20 -13.33
N THR A 72 -9.09 13.27 -13.95
CA THR A 72 -8.93 13.82 -15.30
C THR A 72 -9.71 13.02 -16.35
N PHE A 73 -9.64 11.69 -16.30
CA PHE A 73 -10.39 10.85 -17.23
C PHE A 73 -11.92 11.02 -17.09
N ARG A 74 -12.42 11.12 -15.85
CA ARG A 74 -13.87 11.36 -15.62
C ARG A 74 -14.30 12.74 -16.11
N THR A 75 -13.48 13.78 -15.89
CA THR A 75 -13.72 15.13 -16.45
C THR A 75 -13.75 15.08 -17.98
N ALA A 76 -12.84 14.35 -18.62
CA ALA A 76 -12.79 14.16 -20.07
C ALA A 76 -13.90 13.25 -20.64
N GLY A 77 -14.78 12.72 -19.81
CA GLY A 77 -15.97 11.98 -20.23
C GLY A 77 -15.72 10.48 -20.50
N PHE A 78 -14.65 9.90 -20.00
CA PHE A 78 -14.38 8.46 -20.15
C PHE A 78 -15.32 7.60 -19.30
N GLN A 79 -15.83 6.52 -19.89
CA GLN A 79 -16.75 5.56 -19.26
C GLN A 79 -15.99 4.42 -18.58
N TRP A 80 -14.99 3.90 -19.25
CA TRP A 80 -14.19 2.75 -18.84
C TRP A 80 -12.74 3.16 -18.72
N ILE A 81 -12.08 2.73 -17.64
CA ILE A 81 -10.70 3.10 -17.33
C ILE A 81 -9.98 1.85 -16.84
N THR A 82 -8.98 1.38 -17.62
CA THR A 82 -8.20 0.17 -17.34
C THR A 82 -6.75 0.53 -17.07
N GLN A 83 -6.24 0.14 -15.91
CA GLN A 83 -4.81 0.27 -15.59
C GLN A 83 -4.00 -0.80 -16.33
N PHE A 84 -2.80 -0.46 -16.75
CA PHE A 84 -1.83 -1.35 -17.38
C PHE A 84 -0.45 -1.18 -16.71
N ALA A 85 0.15 -2.26 -16.14
CA ALA A 85 -0.40 -3.59 -15.99
C ALA A 85 -0.28 -4.03 -14.52
N TYR A 86 -1.06 -5.05 -14.13
CA TYR A 86 -0.94 -5.67 -12.81
C TYR A 86 0.05 -6.84 -12.91
N ASP A 87 1.10 -6.82 -12.08
CA ASP A 87 2.15 -7.84 -12.11
C ASP A 87 1.65 -9.18 -11.53
N PRO A 88 1.88 -10.31 -12.22
CA PRO A 88 1.63 -11.63 -11.66
C PRO A 88 2.44 -11.86 -10.35
N MET A 89 1.79 -12.50 -9.37
CA MET A 89 2.34 -12.68 -8.01
C MET A 89 3.70 -13.39 -7.99
N ASP A 90 3.92 -14.32 -8.88
CA ASP A 90 5.10 -15.19 -8.95
C ASP A 90 6.36 -14.50 -9.50
N ILE A 91 6.20 -13.41 -10.26
CA ILE A 91 7.30 -12.62 -10.84
C ILE A 91 7.36 -11.17 -10.35
N ALA A 92 6.35 -10.71 -9.62
CA ALA A 92 6.27 -9.32 -9.15
C ALA A 92 7.45 -8.92 -8.24
N TYR A 93 8.11 -9.86 -7.59
CA TYR A 93 9.31 -9.60 -6.80
C TYR A 93 10.45 -8.97 -7.61
N ALA A 94 10.47 -9.20 -8.94
CA ALA A 94 11.52 -8.77 -9.85
C ALA A 94 11.06 -7.67 -10.83
N ASN A 95 9.77 -7.33 -10.84
CA ASN A 95 9.15 -6.40 -11.80
C ASN A 95 9.54 -6.69 -13.25
N THR A 96 9.30 -7.90 -13.73
CA THR A 96 9.71 -8.35 -15.05
C THR A 96 8.59 -8.43 -16.07
N GLU A 97 7.32 -8.23 -15.66
CA GLU A 97 6.19 -8.27 -16.59
C GLU A 97 6.28 -7.09 -17.58
N TYR A 98 6.44 -5.89 -17.06
CA TYR A 98 6.66 -4.70 -17.90
C TYR A 98 7.46 -3.65 -17.13
N GLN A 99 8.72 -3.45 -17.48
CA GLN A 99 9.69 -2.72 -16.65
C GLN A 99 9.29 -1.29 -16.24
N THR A 100 8.32 -0.65 -16.90
CA THR A 100 7.88 0.73 -16.59
C THR A 100 6.66 0.78 -15.68
N HIS A 101 5.98 -0.36 -15.51
CA HIS A 101 4.81 -0.51 -14.66
C HIS A 101 5.16 -1.42 -13.48
N PHE A 102 4.69 -1.09 -12.33
CA PHE A 102 4.87 -1.95 -11.17
C PHE A 102 3.66 -1.80 -10.24
N LEU A 103 2.73 -2.74 -10.33
CA LEU A 103 1.53 -2.76 -9.49
C LEU A 103 1.18 -4.19 -9.09
N ASN A 104 1.30 -4.48 -7.80
CA ASN A 104 0.85 -5.72 -7.19
C ASN A 104 0.48 -5.47 -5.73
N LEU A 105 -0.60 -6.06 -5.22
CA LEU A 105 -1.06 -5.83 -3.85
C LEU A 105 -0.01 -6.18 -2.80
N ALA A 106 0.72 -7.29 -2.99
CA ALA A 106 1.71 -7.74 -2.02
C ALA A 106 3.04 -6.99 -2.16
N TYR A 107 3.46 -6.60 -3.37
CA TYR A 107 4.79 -6.03 -3.63
C TYR A 107 4.80 -4.51 -3.72
N THR A 108 3.67 -3.88 -4.05
CA THR A 108 3.51 -2.42 -4.09
C THR A 108 2.22 -1.99 -3.38
N PRO A 109 2.09 -2.30 -2.06
CA PRO A 109 0.83 -2.11 -1.34
C PRO A 109 0.31 -0.67 -1.39
N HIS A 110 1.18 0.34 -1.29
CA HIS A 110 0.79 1.76 -1.38
C HIS A 110 0.12 2.08 -2.72
N LYS A 111 0.72 1.62 -3.84
CA LYS A 111 0.16 1.81 -5.18
C LYS A 111 -1.15 1.03 -5.35
N ALA A 112 -1.24 -0.18 -4.81
CA ALA A 112 -2.45 -1.00 -4.87
C ALA A 112 -3.62 -0.36 -4.10
N ILE A 113 -3.38 0.20 -2.91
CA ILE A 113 -4.41 0.97 -2.18
C ILE A 113 -4.78 2.24 -2.95
N SER A 114 -3.82 2.96 -3.54
CA SER A 114 -4.09 4.10 -4.42
C SER A 114 -4.97 3.71 -5.61
N MET A 115 -4.70 2.56 -6.25
CA MET A 115 -5.54 2.05 -7.34
C MET A 115 -6.94 1.67 -6.87
N LYS A 116 -7.09 1.10 -5.65
CA LYS A 116 -8.40 0.88 -5.03
C LYS A 116 -9.18 2.19 -4.86
N ILE A 117 -8.52 3.25 -4.39
CA ILE A 117 -9.12 4.59 -4.26
C ILE A 117 -9.49 5.15 -5.64
N ALA A 118 -8.64 4.96 -6.64
CA ALA A 118 -8.93 5.35 -8.02
C ALA A 118 -10.15 4.61 -8.60
N SER A 119 -10.33 3.33 -8.27
CA SER A 119 -11.53 2.56 -8.63
C SER A 119 -12.81 3.17 -8.03
N GLU A 120 -12.78 3.58 -6.76
CA GLU A 120 -13.90 4.29 -6.13
C GLU A 120 -14.18 5.63 -6.83
N ALA A 121 -13.14 6.37 -7.20
CA ALA A 121 -13.28 7.62 -7.98
C ALA A 121 -13.89 7.36 -9.37
N ALA A 122 -13.46 6.32 -10.06
CA ALA A 122 -14.03 5.95 -11.35
C ALA A 122 -15.53 5.62 -11.28
N GLN A 123 -15.99 5.04 -10.17
CA GLN A 123 -17.39 4.66 -9.96
C GLN A 123 -18.27 5.84 -9.50
N SER A 124 -17.75 6.73 -8.64
CA SER A 124 -18.52 7.77 -7.98
C SER A 124 -18.47 9.13 -8.68
N LEU A 125 -17.36 9.47 -9.34
CA LEU A 125 -17.22 10.75 -10.02
C LEU A 125 -18.12 10.79 -11.28
N LYS A 126 -18.96 11.81 -11.37
CA LYS A 126 -19.83 12.02 -12.54
C LYS A 126 -19.00 12.30 -13.78
N ARG A 127 -19.28 11.57 -14.85
CA ARG A 127 -18.62 11.72 -16.15
C ARG A 127 -18.92 13.08 -16.78
N GLY A 128 -17.89 13.75 -17.30
CA GLY A 128 -18.00 15.06 -17.93
C GLY A 128 -18.17 16.24 -16.96
N ALA A 129 -18.09 15.99 -15.63
CA ALA A 129 -18.08 17.06 -14.65
C ALA A 129 -16.66 17.52 -14.36
N SER A 130 -16.48 18.81 -14.07
CA SER A 130 -15.20 19.36 -13.62
C SER A 130 -14.98 19.07 -12.13
N TYR A 131 -13.79 18.67 -11.79
CA TYR A 131 -13.34 18.42 -10.41
C TYR A 131 -12.10 19.23 -10.06
N GLY A 132 -11.87 20.34 -10.78
CA GLY A 132 -10.75 21.23 -10.57
C GLY A 132 -9.43 20.76 -11.19
N SER A 133 -8.36 21.43 -10.84
CA SER A 133 -6.99 21.20 -11.34
C SER A 133 -5.96 21.39 -10.25
N TYR A 134 -4.81 20.72 -10.41
CA TYR A 134 -3.67 20.93 -9.53
C TYR A 134 -3.03 22.31 -9.80
N PRO A 135 -2.52 23.07 -8.81
CA PRO A 135 -2.34 22.69 -7.40
C PRO A 135 -3.51 23.07 -6.48
N GLN A 136 -4.53 23.77 -6.97
CA GLN A 136 -5.62 24.30 -6.14
C GLN A 136 -6.53 23.18 -5.61
N ASP A 137 -6.78 22.16 -6.44
CA ASP A 137 -7.80 21.14 -6.19
C ASP A 137 -7.16 19.76 -5.94
N THR A 138 -6.48 19.62 -4.79
CA THR A 138 -6.00 18.32 -4.29
C THR A 138 -7.10 17.53 -3.57
N LEU A 139 -8.20 18.21 -3.19
CA LEU A 139 -9.45 17.63 -2.70
C LEU A 139 -10.46 17.68 -3.83
N PHE A 140 -11.13 16.57 -4.12
CA PHE A 140 -12.13 16.51 -5.19
C PHE A 140 -13.22 15.48 -4.92
N GLY A 141 -14.36 15.65 -5.59
CA GLY A 141 -15.53 14.79 -5.41
C GLY A 141 -15.97 14.71 -3.93
N GLU A 142 -16.52 13.57 -3.54
CA GLU A 142 -17.03 13.35 -2.19
C GLU A 142 -15.99 12.65 -1.29
N GLY A 143 -14.87 13.34 -1.00
CA GLY A 143 -13.88 12.90 -0.01
C GLY A 143 -12.61 12.28 -0.58
N PHE A 144 -12.30 12.49 -1.86
CA PHE A 144 -11.00 12.12 -2.42
C PHE A 144 -9.96 13.19 -2.13
N ARG A 145 -8.76 12.79 -1.77
CA ARG A 145 -7.59 13.65 -1.57
C ARG A 145 -6.34 13.02 -2.17
N VAL A 146 -5.49 13.85 -2.76
CA VAL A 146 -4.14 13.47 -3.20
C VAL A 146 -3.12 14.47 -2.67
N SER A 147 -1.95 13.98 -2.28
CA SER A 147 -0.86 14.82 -1.73
C SER A 147 0.50 14.29 -2.16
N TYR A 148 1.26 15.11 -2.87
CA TYR A 148 2.64 14.78 -3.20
C TYR A 148 3.54 14.76 -1.95
N THR A 149 3.40 15.74 -1.08
CA THR A 149 4.27 15.89 0.10
C THR A 149 4.11 14.78 1.13
N GLU A 150 2.92 14.15 1.16
CA GLU A 150 2.62 13.01 2.04
C GLU A 150 2.71 11.67 1.28
N ASP A 151 2.99 11.68 -0.02
CA ASP A 151 2.85 10.53 -0.93
C ASP A 151 1.52 9.79 -0.71
N LEU A 152 0.41 10.51 -0.77
CA LEU A 152 -0.87 10.04 -0.30
C LEU A 152 -1.97 10.14 -1.36
N SER A 153 -2.70 9.06 -1.50
CA SER A 153 -4.08 9.02 -1.99
C SER A 153 -5.01 8.66 -0.85
N GLU A 154 -6.14 9.34 -0.73
CA GLU A 154 -7.10 9.15 0.35
C GLU A 154 -8.54 9.22 -0.14
N LEU A 155 -9.40 8.37 0.42
CA LEU A 155 -10.85 8.45 0.33
C LEU A 155 -11.43 8.50 1.74
N ASN A 156 -12.21 9.53 2.04
CA ASN A 156 -12.89 9.73 3.31
C ASN A 156 -14.32 10.22 3.04
N ASN A 157 -15.25 9.28 2.79
CA ASN A 157 -16.62 9.61 2.35
C ASN A 157 -17.71 9.33 3.40
N GLY A 158 -17.34 9.11 4.66
CA GLY A 158 -18.26 8.87 5.77
C GLY A 158 -18.38 7.41 6.17
N ASN A 159 -18.48 6.45 5.26
CA ASN A 159 -18.52 5.02 5.58
C ASN A 159 -17.28 4.23 5.12
N LYS A 160 -16.47 4.80 4.23
CA LYS A 160 -15.18 4.26 3.78
C LYS A 160 -14.06 5.21 4.16
N PHE A 161 -12.97 4.67 4.65
CA PHE A 161 -11.75 5.41 4.94
C PHE A 161 -10.55 4.64 4.40
N TYR A 162 -10.05 5.07 3.21
CA TYR A 162 -8.93 4.43 2.51
C TYR A 162 -7.77 5.40 2.40
N TYR A 163 -6.55 4.92 2.60
CA TYR A 163 -5.33 5.74 2.52
C TYR A 163 -4.13 4.90 2.10
N SER A 164 -3.38 5.41 1.15
CA SER A 164 -2.22 4.72 0.56
C SER A 164 -0.94 4.87 1.38
N ASN A 165 -0.93 5.77 2.37
CA ASN A 165 0.20 6.02 3.26
C ASN A 165 -0.32 6.59 4.59
N THR A 166 0.56 6.74 5.59
CA THR A 166 0.21 7.33 6.89
C THR A 166 -0.48 8.68 6.71
N THR A 167 -1.64 8.85 7.36
CA THR A 167 -2.42 10.08 7.32
C THR A 167 -2.82 10.56 8.73
N ARG A 168 -3.01 11.87 8.87
CA ARG A 168 -3.55 12.51 10.08
C ARG A 168 -5.00 12.93 9.92
N THR A 169 -5.59 12.68 8.75
CA THR A 169 -6.99 13.01 8.47
C THR A 169 -7.91 12.19 9.38
N GLN A 170 -8.80 12.88 10.08
CA GLN A 170 -9.86 12.21 10.84
C GLN A 170 -10.92 11.68 9.88
N PRO A 171 -11.43 10.44 10.07
CA PRO A 171 -12.61 10.00 9.33
C PRO A 171 -13.79 10.93 9.62
N LYS A 172 -14.65 11.17 8.61
CA LYS A 172 -15.82 12.05 8.76
C LYS A 172 -16.73 11.62 9.92
N ASP A 173 -16.96 10.32 10.05
CA ASP A 173 -17.66 9.72 11.19
C ASP A 173 -17.12 8.30 11.42
N ALA A 174 -16.29 8.13 12.43
CA ALA A 174 -15.70 6.84 12.77
C ALA A 174 -16.77 5.77 13.17
N SER A 175 -17.94 6.20 13.65
CA SER A 175 -19.02 5.29 14.05
C SER A 175 -19.76 4.66 12.86
N GLN A 176 -19.73 5.34 11.70
CA GLN A 176 -20.36 4.90 10.47
C GLN A 176 -19.44 4.10 9.56
N LEU A 177 -18.16 3.99 9.90
CA LEU A 177 -17.23 3.23 9.07
C LEU A 177 -17.69 1.78 8.89
N VAL A 178 -17.67 1.32 7.65
CA VAL A 178 -17.92 -0.07 7.26
C VAL A 178 -16.73 -0.70 6.57
N SER A 179 -15.80 0.09 6.02
CA SER A 179 -14.62 -0.41 5.34
C SER A 179 -13.44 0.54 5.51
N ILE A 180 -12.30 -0.01 5.86
CA ILE A 180 -11.01 0.67 5.93
C ILE A 180 -10.03 -0.12 5.09
N ALA A 181 -9.22 0.56 4.27
CA ALA A 181 -8.11 -0.05 3.55
C ALA A 181 -6.90 0.89 3.66
N GLY A 182 -5.78 0.39 4.11
CA GLY A 182 -4.64 1.27 4.37
C GLY A 182 -3.28 0.63 4.24
N CYS A 183 -2.29 1.51 4.07
CA CYS A 183 -0.88 1.27 4.37
C CYS A 183 -0.43 2.32 5.40
N GLY A 184 0.39 1.91 6.38
CA GLY A 184 0.80 2.81 7.47
C GLY A 184 -0.32 3.10 8.48
N SER A 185 -0.27 4.26 9.12
CA SER A 185 -1.13 4.60 10.26
C SER A 185 -2.12 5.73 9.94
N SER A 186 -3.22 5.75 10.69
CA SER A 186 -4.23 6.80 10.69
C SER A 186 -4.73 7.05 12.12
N PRO A 187 -5.61 8.05 12.36
CA PRO A 187 -6.21 8.25 13.67
C PRO A 187 -7.02 7.06 14.21
N VAL A 188 -7.49 6.16 13.34
CA VAL A 188 -8.30 4.99 13.75
C VAL A 188 -7.56 3.65 13.67
N VAL A 189 -6.39 3.62 13.02
CA VAL A 189 -5.53 2.43 12.94
C VAL A 189 -4.08 2.85 13.11
N ARG A 190 -3.41 2.39 14.16
CA ARG A 190 -1.94 2.52 14.28
C ARG A 190 -1.31 1.19 13.90
N TYR A 191 -0.46 1.20 12.88
CA TYR A 191 0.22 0.01 12.37
C TYR A 191 1.59 0.39 11.78
N GLU A 192 2.63 -0.37 12.12
CA GLU A 192 4.01 -0.09 11.71
C GLU A 192 4.52 -1.02 10.61
N GLY A 193 3.76 -2.05 10.23
CA GLY A 193 4.08 -2.90 9.09
C GLY A 193 3.96 -2.14 7.78
N THR A 194 4.66 -2.62 6.75
CA THR A 194 4.69 -1.99 5.42
C THR A 194 3.70 -2.62 4.43
N GLY A 195 3.06 -3.72 4.80
CA GLY A 195 2.00 -4.34 4.03
C GLY A 195 0.67 -3.58 4.11
N ALA A 196 -0.20 -3.81 3.13
CA ALA A 196 -1.57 -3.31 3.18
C ALA A 196 -2.42 -4.07 4.21
N TYR A 197 -3.47 -3.43 4.70
CA TYR A 197 -4.50 -4.09 5.49
C TYR A 197 -5.89 -3.63 5.07
N PHE A 198 -6.88 -4.50 5.35
CA PHE A 198 -8.29 -4.28 5.06
C PHE A 198 -9.10 -4.64 6.31
N ILE A 199 -10.02 -3.75 6.70
CA ILE A 199 -10.86 -3.92 7.89
C ILE A 199 -12.30 -3.65 7.46
N ASP A 200 -13.12 -4.71 7.41
CA ASP A 200 -14.47 -4.65 6.89
C ASP A 200 -15.49 -5.07 7.96
N ARG A 201 -16.53 -4.26 8.16
CA ARG A 201 -17.60 -4.54 9.10
C ARG A 201 -18.58 -5.54 8.49
N LEU A 202 -18.63 -6.74 9.06
CA LEU A 202 -19.54 -7.79 8.63
C LEU A 202 -20.96 -7.53 9.16
N GLU A 203 -21.04 -7.15 10.45
CA GLU A 203 -22.24 -6.71 11.13
C GLU A 203 -21.90 -5.88 12.38
N ASP A 204 -22.88 -5.50 13.18
CA ASP A 204 -22.63 -4.72 14.40
C ASP A 204 -21.69 -5.46 15.36
N GLY A 205 -20.54 -4.86 15.67
CA GLY A 205 -19.53 -5.41 16.56
C GLY A 205 -18.72 -6.57 15.99
N VAL A 206 -18.88 -6.93 14.71
CA VAL A 206 -18.12 -8.01 14.05
C VAL A 206 -17.41 -7.49 12.81
N TRP A 207 -16.08 -7.70 12.76
CA TRP A 207 -15.24 -7.21 11.70
C TRP A 207 -14.31 -8.30 11.15
N ARG A 208 -14.00 -8.23 9.86
CA ARG A 208 -12.92 -8.98 9.23
C ARG A 208 -11.70 -8.08 9.15
N LEU A 209 -10.57 -8.59 9.58
CA LEU A 209 -9.25 -7.95 9.38
C LEU A 209 -8.41 -8.85 8.49
N GLU A 210 -7.87 -8.30 7.41
CA GLU A 210 -6.85 -8.92 6.58
C GLU A 210 -5.59 -8.09 6.62
N VAL A 211 -4.45 -8.72 6.84
CA VAL A 211 -3.13 -8.07 6.90
C VAL A 211 -2.21 -8.74 5.90
N MET A 212 -1.72 -7.98 4.93
CA MET A 212 -0.74 -8.44 3.95
C MET A 212 0.67 -8.46 4.56
N PRO A 213 1.57 -9.31 4.05
CA PRO A 213 2.96 -9.30 4.48
C PRO A 213 3.65 -7.99 4.12
N ASP A 214 4.75 -7.71 4.80
CA ASP A 214 5.57 -6.54 4.55
C ASP A 214 6.26 -6.60 3.18
N ALA A 215 6.20 -5.51 2.44
CA ALA A 215 6.89 -5.29 1.19
C ALA A 215 8.05 -4.31 1.40
N ILE A 216 9.26 -4.72 1.07
CA ILE A 216 10.46 -3.93 1.34
C ILE A 216 11.25 -3.78 0.04
N ILE A 217 11.37 -2.56 -0.46
CA ILE A 217 12.15 -2.26 -1.67
C ILE A 217 13.63 -2.51 -1.37
N VAL A 218 14.28 -3.36 -2.15
CA VAL A 218 15.68 -3.76 -1.97
C VAL A 218 16.56 -3.44 -3.17
N ASN A 219 15.96 -3.08 -4.30
CA ASN A 219 16.63 -2.57 -5.50
C ASN A 219 15.70 -1.61 -6.24
N ASP A 220 16.25 -0.85 -7.19
CA ASP A 220 15.45 0.01 -8.07
C ASP A 220 14.54 -0.85 -8.96
N PRO A 221 13.19 -0.72 -8.84
CA PRO A 221 12.24 -1.52 -9.60
C PRO A 221 12.25 -1.24 -11.10
N PHE A 222 12.62 -0.04 -11.51
CA PHE A 222 12.57 0.41 -12.90
C PHE A 222 13.93 0.36 -13.62
N ALA A 223 15.00 -0.06 -12.92
CA ALA A 223 16.25 -0.42 -13.56
C ALA A 223 16.07 -1.72 -14.38
N LYS A 224 17.08 -2.03 -15.23
CA LYS A 224 17.03 -3.22 -16.12
C LYS A 224 16.49 -4.44 -15.40
N PRO A 225 15.35 -5.02 -15.83
CA PRO A 225 14.70 -6.13 -15.17
C PRO A 225 15.47 -7.45 -15.36
N SER A 226 15.35 -8.34 -14.36
CA SER A 226 15.85 -9.71 -14.42
C SER A 226 15.17 -10.54 -13.35
N LEU A 227 14.77 -11.78 -13.65
CA LEU A 227 14.24 -12.71 -12.65
C LEU A 227 15.26 -13.08 -11.55
N GLU A 228 16.54 -12.83 -11.79
CA GLU A 228 17.60 -13.00 -10.78
C GLU A 228 17.75 -11.80 -9.84
N LYS A 229 17.13 -10.66 -10.20
CA LYS A 229 17.17 -9.41 -9.45
C LYS A 229 15.89 -9.23 -8.64
N GLU A 230 15.97 -9.45 -7.34
CA GLU A 230 14.87 -9.11 -6.44
C GLU A 230 14.81 -7.57 -6.26
N VAL A 231 13.67 -6.95 -6.56
CA VAL A 231 13.44 -5.51 -6.37
C VAL A 231 12.63 -5.23 -5.12
N VAL A 232 11.73 -6.15 -4.75
CA VAL A 232 10.99 -6.10 -3.49
C VAL A 232 11.05 -7.44 -2.81
N THR A 233 11.48 -7.46 -1.55
CA THR A 233 11.43 -8.66 -0.72
C THR A 233 10.18 -8.68 0.16
N ILE A 234 9.65 -9.88 0.42
CA ILE A 234 8.49 -10.09 1.29
C ILE A 234 8.96 -10.64 2.63
N ALA A 235 8.48 -9.99 3.70
CA ALA A 235 8.74 -10.41 5.08
C ALA A 235 7.43 -10.57 5.87
N TYR A 236 7.40 -11.52 6.78
CA TYR A 236 6.25 -11.80 7.66
C TYR A 236 6.51 -11.25 9.06
N GLY A 237 6.71 -9.94 9.15
CA GLY A 237 6.90 -9.24 10.42
C GLY A 237 5.68 -9.40 11.35
N ALA A 238 5.94 -9.39 12.65
CA ALA A 238 4.90 -9.32 13.67
C ALA A 238 4.89 -7.91 14.26
N TRP A 239 3.76 -7.22 14.12
CA TRP A 239 3.62 -5.82 14.50
C TRP A 239 2.46 -5.61 15.44
N ASP A 240 2.57 -4.64 16.33
CA ASP A 240 1.40 -4.20 17.09
C ASP A 240 0.44 -3.42 16.19
N MET A 241 -0.87 -3.71 16.31
CA MET A 241 -1.91 -2.95 15.64
C MET A 241 -2.90 -2.42 16.67
N ALA A 242 -3.06 -1.10 16.76
CA ALA A 242 -4.10 -0.51 17.61
C ALA A 242 -5.27 -0.04 16.76
N LEU A 243 -6.49 -0.40 17.17
CA LEU A 243 -7.74 -0.09 16.50
C LEU A 243 -8.61 0.81 17.37
N GLN A 244 -9.02 1.96 16.83
CA GLN A 244 -9.93 2.92 17.47
C GLN A 244 -11.24 2.99 16.68
N LEU A 245 -12.02 1.91 16.73
CA LEU A 245 -13.27 1.76 15.99
C LEU A 245 -14.43 1.74 16.98
N PRO A 246 -15.29 2.78 17.05
CA PRO A 246 -16.38 2.86 18.03
C PRO A 246 -17.31 1.64 17.98
N ASN A 247 -17.59 1.12 16.78
CA ASN A 247 -18.45 -0.06 16.61
C ASN A 247 -17.82 -1.37 17.15
N LEU A 248 -16.48 -1.50 17.13
CA LEU A 248 -15.75 -2.63 17.69
C LEU A 248 -15.49 -2.46 19.19
N GLY A 249 -15.27 -1.22 19.63
CA GLY A 249 -14.85 -0.89 21.00
C GLY A 249 -13.39 -1.31 21.28
N ASN A 250 -12.97 -1.12 22.54
CA ASN A 250 -11.59 -1.39 22.96
C ASN A 250 -11.40 -2.82 23.51
N ALA A 251 -12.50 -3.56 23.77
CA ALA A 251 -12.45 -4.93 24.25
C ALA A 251 -13.15 -5.86 23.25
N PHE A 252 -12.38 -6.69 22.61
CA PHE A 252 -12.87 -7.62 21.58
C PHE A 252 -12.05 -8.91 21.59
N THR A 253 -12.49 -9.89 20.83
CA THR A 253 -11.73 -11.12 20.60
C THR A 253 -11.19 -11.14 19.19
N LEU A 254 -9.98 -11.67 19.03
CA LEU A 254 -9.31 -11.94 17.78
C LEU A 254 -9.29 -13.46 17.53
N SER A 255 -9.67 -13.89 16.33
CA SER A 255 -9.59 -15.30 15.92
C SER A 255 -9.06 -15.38 14.49
N ALA A 256 -8.01 -16.16 14.27
CA ALA A 256 -7.55 -16.42 12.91
C ALA A 256 -8.57 -17.28 12.15
N ILE A 257 -8.93 -16.89 10.92
CA ILE A 257 -9.94 -17.56 10.08
C ILE A 257 -9.41 -17.96 8.70
N GLN A 258 -8.11 -18.14 8.56
CA GLN A 258 -7.51 -18.60 7.30
C GLN A 258 -8.06 -19.96 6.91
N SER A 259 -8.40 -20.11 5.62
CA SER A 259 -8.78 -21.42 5.08
C SER A 259 -7.58 -22.37 5.03
N PRO A 260 -7.70 -23.63 5.48
CA PRO A 260 -6.62 -24.62 5.33
C PRO A 260 -6.19 -24.87 3.89
N ALA A 261 -7.07 -24.66 2.91
CA ALA A 261 -6.79 -24.88 1.49
C ALA A 261 -5.77 -23.88 0.91
N ASN A 262 -5.62 -22.71 1.51
CA ASN A 262 -4.67 -21.67 1.07
C ASN A 262 -3.40 -21.61 1.92
N SER A 263 -3.22 -22.53 2.87
CA SER A 263 -2.06 -22.56 3.75
C SER A 263 -0.87 -23.31 3.16
N THR A 264 -0.44 -22.97 1.93
CA THR A 264 0.86 -23.44 1.40
C THR A 264 2.04 -22.97 2.27
N LEU A 265 1.78 -22.08 3.23
CA LEU A 265 2.72 -21.59 4.24
C LEU A 265 2.38 -22.02 5.66
N ALA A 266 1.65 -23.13 5.83
CA ALA A 266 1.49 -23.73 7.16
C ALA A 266 2.82 -24.28 7.68
N SER A 267 3.76 -23.39 7.95
CA SER A 267 4.81 -23.64 8.93
C SER A 267 4.14 -23.89 10.29
N SER A 268 4.78 -24.71 11.12
CA SER A 268 4.30 -25.08 12.47
C SER A 268 3.82 -23.90 13.33
N ALA A 269 4.30 -22.68 13.08
CA ALA A 269 3.90 -21.44 13.74
C ALA A 269 2.44 -21.01 13.46
N HIS A 270 1.81 -21.45 12.35
CA HIS A 270 0.43 -21.09 12.02
C HIS A 270 -0.63 -22.02 12.66
N ARG A 271 -0.23 -23.19 13.14
CA ARG A 271 -1.16 -24.13 13.82
C ARG A 271 -1.52 -23.68 15.25
N GLU A 272 -0.74 -22.79 15.86
CA GLU A 272 -1.04 -22.28 17.21
C GLU A 272 -2.10 -21.19 17.25
N ASN A 273 -2.44 -20.56 16.11
CA ASN A 273 -3.34 -19.40 16.04
C ASN A 273 -4.85 -19.72 15.90
N SER A 274 -5.29 -20.95 16.07
CA SER A 274 -6.72 -21.27 16.16
C SER A 274 -7.34 -20.85 17.51
N ARG A 275 -6.55 -20.29 18.43
CA ARG A 275 -7.00 -19.85 19.75
C ARG A 275 -7.63 -18.47 19.65
N LYS A 276 -8.82 -18.34 20.23
CA LYS A 276 -9.49 -17.05 20.42
C LYS A 276 -8.69 -16.25 21.45
N GLU A 277 -8.15 -15.11 21.03
CA GLU A 277 -7.38 -14.21 21.88
C GLU A 277 -8.27 -13.06 22.37
N GLU A 278 -8.18 -12.71 23.65
CA GLU A 278 -8.84 -11.51 24.18
C GLU A 278 -7.95 -10.29 24.03
N VAL A 279 -8.43 -9.31 23.27
CA VAL A 279 -7.79 -8.00 23.09
C VAL A 279 -8.37 -7.02 24.10
N LYS A 280 -7.49 -6.32 24.80
CA LYS A 280 -7.82 -5.25 25.72
C LYS A 280 -7.22 -3.93 25.23
N ASP A 281 -7.86 -2.80 25.56
CA ASP A 281 -7.39 -1.47 25.18
C ASP A 281 -7.22 -1.24 23.67
N GLY A 282 -7.85 -2.08 22.83
CA GLY A 282 -7.85 -1.95 21.38
C GLY A 282 -6.52 -2.30 20.70
N VAL A 283 -5.54 -2.90 21.42
CA VAL A 283 -4.21 -3.22 20.89
C VAL A 283 -4.05 -4.72 20.68
N ILE A 284 -3.83 -5.12 19.43
CA ILE A 284 -3.42 -6.46 19.06
C ILE A 284 -1.89 -6.49 19.04
N HIS A 285 -1.29 -7.31 19.91
CA HIS A 285 0.16 -7.41 19.97
C HIS A 285 0.70 -8.47 19.03
N SER A 286 1.86 -8.21 18.43
CA SER A 286 2.58 -9.15 17.55
C SER A 286 1.70 -9.75 16.45
N LEU A 287 0.80 -8.96 15.88
CA LEU A 287 -0.08 -9.37 14.78
C LEU A 287 0.76 -9.75 13.55
N ARG A 288 0.54 -10.94 13.04
CA ARG A 288 1.18 -11.43 11.82
C ARG A 288 0.27 -11.26 10.60
N PRO A 289 0.83 -11.26 9.38
CA PRO A 289 0.03 -11.33 8.16
C PRO A 289 -0.92 -12.53 8.15
N GLY A 290 -2.16 -12.28 7.71
CA GLY A 290 -3.22 -13.29 7.72
C GLY A 290 -4.62 -12.68 7.75
N VAL A 291 -5.63 -13.53 7.93
CA VAL A 291 -7.04 -13.13 8.02
C VAL A 291 -7.62 -13.47 9.38
N TYR A 292 -8.31 -12.51 9.97
CA TYR A 292 -8.82 -12.55 11.32
C TYR A 292 -10.26 -12.10 11.39
N LEU A 293 -11.01 -12.70 12.33
CA LEU A 293 -12.30 -12.23 12.78
C LEU A 293 -12.14 -11.48 14.10
N LEU A 294 -12.65 -10.25 14.15
CA LEU A 294 -12.71 -9.42 15.34
C LEU A 294 -14.15 -9.39 15.82
N GLN A 295 -14.39 -9.67 17.10
CA GLN A 295 -15.73 -9.66 17.67
C GLN A 295 -15.74 -8.86 18.98
N ARG A 296 -16.54 -7.79 19.04
CA ARG A 296 -16.74 -6.98 20.23
C ARG A 296 -17.18 -7.86 21.41
N LYS A 297 -16.61 -7.60 22.58
CA LYS A 297 -17.00 -8.32 23.80
C LYS A 297 -18.50 -8.13 24.09
N HIS A 298 -19.16 -9.20 24.50
CA HIS A 298 -20.62 -9.24 24.75
C HIS A 298 -21.51 -8.96 23.52
N CYS A 299 -20.95 -8.98 22.31
CA CYS A 299 -21.74 -8.98 21.09
C CYS A 299 -22.25 -10.39 20.80
N ALA A 300 -23.54 -10.51 20.45
CA ALA A 300 -24.14 -11.75 19.96
C ALA A 300 -24.28 -11.63 18.43
N PRO A 301 -23.37 -12.22 17.64
CA PRO A 301 -23.48 -12.21 16.20
C PRO A 301 -24.78 -12.84 15.71
N LYS A 302 -25.34 -12.34 14.63
CA LYS A 302 -26.55 -12.89 14.00
C LYS A 302 -26.33 -14.26 13.38
N GLN A 303 -25.06 -14.55 13.03
CA GLN A 303 -24.65 -15.85 12.50
C GLN A 303 -23.26 -16.23 12.99
N ASN A 304 -22.92 -17.50 12.85
CA ASN A 304 -21.58 -18.00 13.13
C ASN A 304 -20.68 -17.73 11.93
N TRP A 305 -19.85 -16.70 12.04
CA TRP A 305 -18.87 -16.34 11.02
C TRP A 305 -17.67 -17.30 11.05
N THR A 306 -17.34 -17.91 9.93
CA THR A 306 -16.22 -18.85 9.76
C THR A 306 -15.40 -18.51 8.52
N ALA A 307 -14.28 -19.19 8.31
CA ALA A 307 -13.48 -19.05 7.09
C ALA A 307 -14.29 -19.31 5.80
N ASP A 308 -15.26 -20.22 5.85
CA ASP A 308 -16.08 -20.58 4.68
C ASP A 308 -17.30 -19.67 4.49
N SER A 309 -17.57 -18.77 5.43
CA SER A 309 -18.68 -17.82 5.30
C SER A 309 -18.47 -16.91 4.13
N GLN A 310 -19.54 -16.65 3.36
CA GLN A 310 -19.57 -15.67 2.29
C GLN A 310 -19.98 -14.32 2.84
N TRP A 311 -19.27 -13.28 2.40
CA TRP A 311 -19.63 -11.88 2.65
C TRP A 311 -19.40 -11.07 1.38
N ASN A 312 -20.46 -10.46 0.84
CA ASN A 312 -20.44 -9.90 -0.48
C ASN A 312 -19.98 -10.95 -1.52
N THR A 313 -18.84 -10.70 -2.20
CA THR A 313 -18.31 -11.58 -3.26
C THR A 313 -17.10 -12.40 -2.81
N ILE A 314 -16.71 -12.30 -1.52
CA ILE A 314 -15.52 -12.98 -0.99
C ILE A 314 -15.88 -14.06 0.02
N ARG A 315 -15.05 -15.10 0.10
CA ARG A 315 -15.01 -16.04 1.22
C ARG A 315 -14.12 -15.45 2.32
N LEU A 316 -14.60 -15.40 3.57
CA LEU A 316 -13.91 -14.67 4.64
C LEU A 316 -12.48 -15.14 4.91
N GLY A 317 -12.22 -16.44 4.80
CA GLY A 317 -10.88 -17.01 4.99
C GLY A 317 -10.02 -17.00 3.73
N GLU A 318 -10.47 -16.40 2.62
CA GLU A 318 -9.65 -16.27 1.42
C GLU A 318 -8.48 -15.32 1.69
N TYR A 319 -7.28 -15.80 1.40
CA TYR A 319 -6.04 -15.06 1.60
C TYR A 319 -5.02 -15.48 0.56
N ALA A 320 -4.53 -14.54 -0.22
CA ALA A 320 -3.51 -14.77 -1.22
C ALA A 320 -2.32 -13.84 -0.96
N ALA A 321 -1.21 -14.41 -0.54
CA ALA A 321 0.04 -13.69 -0.32
C ALA A 321 1.23 -14.54 -0.75
N PRO A 322 2.32 -13.93 -1.24
CA PRO A 322 3.52 -14.66 -1.63
C PRO A 322 4.24 -15.24 -0.42
N ALA A 323 5.02 -16.29 -0.62
CA ALA A 323 5.91 -16.83 0.41
C ALA A 323 6.97 -15.79 0.84
N PRO A 324 7.46 -15.84 2.09
CA PRO A 324 8.58 -15.00 2.50
C PRO A 324 9.83 -15.33 1.66
N ARG A 325 10.52 -14.29 1.21
CA ARG A 325 11.71 -14.42 0.36
C ARG A 325 13.00 -14.11 1.11
N ALA A 326 12.93 -13.38 2.22
CA ALA A 326 14.11 -13.04 3.04
C ALA A 326 14.62 -14.27 3.79
N THR A 327 15.48 -15.05 3.14
CA THR A 327 16.11 -16.28 3.72
C THR A 327 17.42 -15.99 4.46
N SER A 328 18.00 -14.81 4.29
CA SER A 328 19.22 -14.34 4.94
C SER A 328 19.11 -12.86 5.27
N TYR A 329 19.94 -12.38 6.19
CA TYR A 329 19.97 -10.95 6.47
C TYR A 329 20.62 -10.17 5.32
N ARG A 330 19.94 -9.09 4.92
CA ARG A 330 20.45 -8.09 3.99
C ARG A 330 20.51 -6.75 4.70
N VAL A 331 21.65 -6.08 4.58
CA VAL A 331 21.86 -4.72 5.09
C VAL A 331 21.94 -3.76 3.90
N MET A 332 21.10 -2.76 3.90
CA MET A 332 21.13 -1.68 2.91
C MET A 332 21.43 -0.36 3.63
N HIS A 333 22.51 0.26 3.23
CA HIS A 333 22.99 1.52 3.78
C HIS A 333 23.52 2.40 2.65
N THR A 334 23.14 3.67 2.65
CA THR A 334 23.72 4.66 1.77
C THR A 334 24.73 5.48 2.59
N PRO A 335 26.04 5.32 2.35
CA PRO A 335 27.02 6.07 3.09
C PRO A 335 26.95 7.57 2.76
N ALA A 336 27.18 8.41 3.76
CA ALA A 336 27.33 9.84 3.54
C ALA A 336 28.58 10.11 2.67
N THR A 337 28.44 10.92 1.62
CA THR A 337 29.55 11.29 0.74
C THR A 337 30.47 12.31 1.36
N THR A 338 29.97 13.08 2.33
CA THR A 338 30.72 14.10 3.07
C THR A 338 30.28 14.10 4.52
N VAL A 339 31.21 14.28 5.44
CA VAL A 339 30.94 14.44 6.87
C VAL A 339 31.67 15.69 7.38
N GLU A 340 31.05 16.39 8.31
CA GLU A 340 31.68 17.54 8.98
C GLU A 340 32.56 17.03 10.14
N ALA A 341 33.80 17.50 10.18
CA ALA A 341 34.70 17.17 11.29
C ALA A 341 34.11 17.63 12.64
N HIS A 342 34.27 16.81 13.65
CA HIS A 342 33.80 17.06 15.04
C HIS A 342 32.28 17.21 15.21
N LYS A 343 31.48 16.74 14.23
CA LYS A 343 30.03 16.64 14.39
C LYS A 343 29.61 15.16 14.47
N PRO A 344 28.59 14.83 15.30
CA PRO A 344 28.07 13.47 15.35
C PRO A 344 27.54 13.03 13.99
N LEU A 345 27.91 11.82 13.58
CA LEU A 345 27.46 11.21 12.33
C LEU A 345 26.27 10.27 12.59
N LYS A 346 25.11 10.62 12.06
CA LYS A 346 23.94 9.74 12.07
C LYS A 346 24.03 8.73 10.93
N ILE A 347 24.02 7.43 11.28
CA ILE A 347 24.02 6.32 10.32
C ILE A 347 22.64 5.67 10.36
N THR A 348 22.06 5.44 9.19
CA THR A 348 20.79 4.75 9.01
C THR A 348 21.00 3.55 8.09
N ALA A 349 20.47 2.40 8.49
CA ALA A 349 20.47 1.20 7.66
C ALA A 349 19.09 0.55 7.66
N GLN A 350 18.68 -0.01 6.52
CA GLN A 350 17.53 -0.88 6.42
C GLN A 350 18.02 -2.33 6.49
N ILE A 351 17.43 -3.13 7.38
CA ILE A 351 17.84 -4.52 7.61
C ILE A 351 16.64 -5.42 7.44
N THR A 352 16.73 -6.32 6.48
CA THR A 352 15.73 -7.33 6.19
C THR A 352 16.30 -8.71 6.43
N GLY A 353 15.46 -9.66 6.86
CA GLY A 353 15.87 -11.02 7.14
C GLY A 353 14.68 -11.92 7.41
N PRO A 354 14.92 -13.21 7.70
CA PRO A 354 13.86 -14.17 8.00
C PRO A 354 13.07 -13.80 9.27
N GLU A 355 13.72 -13.07 10.18
CA GLU A 355 13.14 -12.52 11.41
C GLU A 355 13.87 -11.21 11.79
N PHE A 356 13.40 -10.50 12.81
CA PHE A 356 14.13 -9.34 13.31
C PHE A 356 15.41 -9.78 14.03
N PRO A 357 16.56 -9.13 13.73
CA PRO A 357 17.80 -9.46 14.42
C PRO A 357 17.73 -9.03 15.91
N ASP A 358 18.26 -9.84 16.80
CA ASP A 358 18.36 -9.53 18.25
C ASP A 358 19.19 -8.27 18.50
N SER A 359 20.17 -8.01 17.68
CA SER A 359 21.00 -6.81 17.74
C SER A 359 21.62 -6.47 16.40
N VAL A 360 21.81 -5.17 16.18
CA VAL A 360 22.54 -4.61 15.04
C VAL A 360 23.65 -3.74 15.58
N ILE A 361 24.88 -3.98 15.15
CA ILE A 361 26.08 -3.32 15.67
C ILE A 361 26.88 -2.76 14.52
N ILE A 362 27.27 -1.47 14.62
CA ILE A 362 28.27 -0.85 13.74
C ILE A 362 29.63 -0.95 14.42
N TYR A 363 30.59 -1.45 13.71
CA TYR A 363 32.00 -1.36 14.08
C TYR A 363 32.61 -0.16 13.36
N THR A 364 33.18 0.78 14.13
CA THR A 364 33.92 1.91 13.57
C THR A 364 35.39 1.55 13.58
N ASP A 365 35.95 1.29 12.40
CA ASP A 365 37.37 1.06 12.26
C ASP A 365 38.11 2.40 12.34
N LYS A 366 38.75 2.66 13.48
CA LYS A 366 39.76 3.70 13.51
C LYS A 366 41.01 3.11 12.87
N ILE A 367 41.46 3.71 11.77
CA ILE A 367 42.78 3.44 11.17
C ILE A 367 43.84 3.82 12.21
N SER A 368 44.00 2.99 13.21
CA SER A 368 45.05 3.06 14.23
C SER A 368 45.57 1.65 14.41
N PHE A 369 46.74 1.39 13.87
CA PHE A 369 47.44 0.13 13.93
C PHE A 369 47.77 -0.39 15.36
N TRP A 370 47.34 0.32 16.41
CA TRP A 370 47.83 0.11 17.76
C TRP A 370 46.78 -0.05 18.86
N ASN A 371 45.46 -0.09 18.55
CA ASN A 371 44.45 -0.30 19.58
C ASN A 371 43.55 -1.50 19.25
N ASP A 372 43.60 -2.53 20.09
CA ASP A 372 42.80 -3.76 20.04
C ASP A 372 41.27 -3.55 20.31
N HIS A 373 40.80 -2.34 20.41
CA HIS A 373 39.40 -2.03 20.72
C HIS A 373 38.76 -1.27 19.55
N ASN A 374 38.11 -2.00 18.65
CA ASN A 374 37.21 -1.40 17.68
C ASN A 374 35.96 -0.87 18.42
N PRO A 375 35.77 0.46 18.53
CA PRO A 375 34.60 0.96 19.16
C PRO A 375 33.36 0.52 18.36
N SER A 376 32.41 -0.10 19.02
CA SER A 376 31.17 -0.55 18.44
C SER A 376 30.01 0.28 18.97
N VAL A 377 29.04 0.56 18.10
CA VAL A 377 27.81 1.29 18.46
C VAL A 377 26.61 0.42 18.10
N LYS A 378 25.77 0.14 19.11
CA LYS A 378 24.52 -0.59 18.88
C LYS A 378 23.52 0.32 18.17
N MET A 379 22.98 -0.13 17.06
CA MET A 379 21.89 0.55 16.36
C MET A 379 20.56 0.26 17.06
N GLN A 380 19.69 1.26 17.05
CA GLN A 380 18.32 1.15 17.55
C GLN A 380 17.36 1.08 16.37
N ARG A 381 16.38 0.19 16.44
CA ARG A 381 15.27 0.16 15.49
C ARG A 381 14.41 1.39 15.72
N THR A 382 14.16 2.18 14.68
CA THR A 382 13.39 3.43 14.75
C THR A 382 11.98 3.25 14.22
N ASN A 383 11.83 2.55 13.10
CA ASN A 383 10.53 2.19 12.54
C ASN A 383 10.72 1.03 11.55
N GLY A 384 9.71 0.17 11.43
CA GLY A 384 9.74 -0.93 10.48
C GLY A 384 11.07 -1.69 10.50
N TYR A 385 11.72 -1.74 9.36
CA TYR A 385 13.03 -2.40 9.15
C TYR A 385 14.22 -1.43 9.22
N THR A 386 14.00 -0.20 9.68
CA THR A 386 15.03 0.85 9.74
C THR A 386 15.71 0.88 11.11
N TYR A 387 17.02 0.89 11.09
CA TYR A 387 17.89 0.99 12.26
C TYR A 387 18.75 2.23 12.16
N GLN A 388 19.01 2.89 13.29
CA GLN A 388 19.82 4.10 13.38
C GLN A 388 20.81 4.04 14.53
N ALA A 389 21.97 4.64 14.32
CA ALA A 389 22.94 4.94 15.35
C ALA A 389 23.57 6.31 15.10
N THR A 390 24.06 6.94 16.17
CA THR A 390 24.85 8.16 16.08
C THR A 390 26.25 7.86 16.54
N ILE A 391 27.23 8.12 15.69
CA ILE A 391 28.66 8.02 16.01
C ILE A 391 29.12 9.41 16.46
N PRO A 392 29.75 9.53 17.65
CA PRO A 392 30.21 10.80 18.19
C PRO A 392 31.21 11.55 17.32
#